data_667c01efb093f5caac86ed33fac1a566
#
_entry.id   667c01efb093f5caac86ed33fac1a566
#
_cell.length_a   1.000
_cell.length_b   1.000
_cell.length_c   1.000
_cell.angle_alpha   90.00
_cell.angle_beta   90.00
_cell.angle_gamma   90.00
#
_symmetry.space_group_name_H-M   'P 1'
#
loop_
_entity.id
_entity.type
_entity.pdbx_description
1 polymer ?
#
loop_
_entity_poly.entity_id
_entity_poly.type
_entity_poly.pdbx_seq_one_letter_code
_entity_poly.pdbx_strand_id
1 'polypeptide(L)' 'YEERADLYFRMGKNGRAMGDINKVFVESEPTASLYVLRGKVKLAQFEKPSAALDFKKALQMGYDEATIKALLDMAK' A
#
# COMPACT_ATOMS: atom_id res chain seq x y z
N TYR A 1 0.88 6.13 -12.76
CA TYR A 1 0.72 6.68 -11.40
C TYR A 1 1.26 5.75 -10.32
N GLU A 2 1.14 4.43 -10.48
CA GLU A 2 1.64 3.48 -9.48
C GLU A 2 3.16 3.58 -9.31
N GLU A 3 3.89 3.65 -10.41
CA GLU A 3 5.35 3.79 -10.38
C GLU A 3 5.77 5.11 -9.73
N ARG A 4 5.05 6.19 -10.03
CA ARG A 4 5.33 7.48 -9.45
C ARG A 4 5.00 7.50 -7.95
N ALA A 5 3.92 6.83 -7.54
CA ALA A 5 3.56 6.70 -6.14
C ALA A 5 4.65 5.96 -5.36
N ASP A 6 5.17 4.87 -5.92
CA ASP A 6 6.26 4.13 -5.30
C ASP A 6 7.51 5.01 -5.15
N LEU A 7 7.84 5.79 -6.18
CA LEU A 7 8.96 6.71 -6.11
C LEU A 7 8.76 7.76 -5.01
N TYR A 8 7.58 8.36 -4.93
CA TYR A 8 7.28 9.33 -3.88
C TYR A 8 7.39 8.71 -2.49
N PHE A 9 6.92 7.48 -2.33
CA PHE A 9 7.04 6.77 -1.06
C PHE A 9 8.51 6.57 -0.66
N ARG A 10 9.35 6.14 -1.60
CA ARG A 10 10.80 5.95 -1.36
C ARG A 10 11.50 7.26 -0.99
N MET A 11 11.00 8.38 -1.52
CA MET A 11 11.53 9.71 -1.21
C MET A 11 10.98 10.29 0.10
N GLY A 12 10.13 9.58 0.79
CA GLY A 12 9.49 10.05 2.02
C GLY A 12 8.33 11.03 1.79
N LYS A 13 7.87 11.16 0.54
CA LYS A 13 6.76 12.07 0.20
C LYS A 13 5.43 11.33 0.26
N ASN A 14 5.03 10.92 1.45
CA ASN A 14 3.88 10.04 1.67
C ASN A 14 2.56 10.66 1.21
N GLY A 15 2.37 11.96 1.40
CA GLY A 15 1.15 12.66 0.96
C GLY A 15 0.98 12.61 -0.56
N ARG A 16 2.06 12.82 -1.30
CA ARG A 16 2.04 12.75 -2.77
C ARG A 16 1.84 11.31 -3.25
N ALA A 17 2.50 10.36 -2.59
CA ALA A 17 2.32 8.94 -2.90
C ALA A 17 0.86 8.54 -2.71
N MET A 18 0.24 8.94 -1.61
CA MET A 18 -1.16 8.63 -1.33
C MET A 18 -2.10 9.29 -2.37
N GLY A 19 -1.80 10.50 -2.79
CA GLY A 19 -2.57 11.18 -3.84
C GLY A 19 -2.57 10.40 -5.15
N ASP A 20 -1.40 9.92 -5.59
CA ASP A 20 -1.29 9.10 -6.80
C ASP A 20 -1.98 7.76 -6.64
N ILE A 21 -1.85 7.11 -5.49
CA ILE A 21 -2.52 5.84 -5.19
C ILE A 21 -4.04 6.01 -5.27
N ASN A 22 -4.59 7.03 -4.61
CA ASN A 22 -6.03 7.29 -4.63
C ASN A 22 -6.54 7.55 -6.04
N LYS A 23 -5.75 8.21 -6.86
CA LYS A 23 -6.11 8.45 -8.26
C LYS A 23 -6.25 7.15 -9.03
N VAL A 24 -5.34 6.21 -8.85
CA VAL A 24 -5.43 4.89 -9.48
C VAL A 24 -6.68 4.14 -8.99
N PHE A 25 -6.98 4.21 -7.69
CA PHE A 25 -8.18 3.57 -7.13
C PHE A 25 -9.47 4.11 -7.73
N VAL A 26 -9.49 5.39 -8.11
CA VAL A 26 -10.68 6.02 -8.73
C VAL A 26 -10.77 5.69 -10.23
N GLU A 27 -9.64 5.69 -10.93
CA GLU A 27 -9.62 5.59 -12.40
C GLU A 27 -9.57 4.17 -12.94
N SER A 28 -9.11 3.20 -12.15
CA SER A 28 -8.96 1.83 -12.60
C SER A 28 -9.07 0.84 -11.44
N GLU A 29 -9.16 -0.46 -11.78
CA GLU A 29 -9.17 -1.49 -10.74
C GLU A 29 -7.79 -1.59 -10.09
N PRO A 30 -7.70 -1.51 -8.76
CA PRO A 30 -6.41 -1.62 -8.09
C PRO A 30 -5.86 -3.04 -8.16
N THR A 31 -4.54 -3.14 -8.30
CA THR A 31 -3.81 -4.40 -8.28
C THR A 31 -3.43 -4.77 -6.85
N ALA A 32 -3.03 -6.04 -6.64
CA ALA A 32 -2.54 -6.47 -5.33
C ALA A 32 -1.31 -5.64 -4.91
N SER A 33 -0.37 -5.38 -5.83
CA SER A 33 0.81 -4.59 -5.51
C SER A 33 0.45 -3.14 -5.15
N LEU A 34 -0.62 -2.58 -5.71
CA LEU A 34 -1.09 -1.25 -5.34
C LEU A 34 -1.63 -1.23 -3.91
N TYR A 35 -2.36 -2.26 -3.49
CA TYR A 35 -2.79 -2.41 -2.10
C TYR A 35 -1.60 -2.49 -1.16
N VAL A 36 -0.57 -3.25 -1.53
CA VAL A 36 0.66 -3.34 -0.73
C VAL A 36 1.32 -1.97 -0.60
N LEU A 37 1.43 -1.23 -1.69
CA LEU A 37 2.02 0.10 -1.67
C LEU A 37 1.23 1.05 -0.77
N ARG A 38 -0.09 1.05 -0.90
CA ARG A 38 -0.95 1.89 -0.03
C ARG A 38 -0.79 1.51 1.44
N GLY A 39 -0.73 0.22 1.74
CA GLY A 39 -0.49 -0.24 3.10
C GLY A 39 0.84 0.25 3.65
N LYS A 40 1.91 0.19 2.84
CA LYS A 40 3.22 0.69 3.25
C LYS A 40 3.20 2.19 3.54
N VAL A 41 2.52 2.98 2.71
CA VAL A 41 2.38 4.42 2.93
C VAL A 41 1.61 4.68 4.22
N LYS A 42 0.54 3.94 4.46
CA LYS A 42 -0.24 4.07 5.71
C LYS A 42 0.59 3.72 6.94
N LEU A 43 1.45 2.69 6.86
CA LEU A 43 2.37 2.39 7.95
C LEU A 43 3.30 3.58 8.25
N ALA A 44 3.83 4.21 7.20
CA ALA A 44 4.69 5.36 7.34
C ALA A 44 3.96 6.56 7.96
N GLN A 45 2.64 6.62 7.81
CA GLN A 45 1.77 7.65 8.39
C GLN A 45 1.17 7.23 9.72
N PHE A 46 1.62 6.13 10.30
CA PHE A 46 1.17 5.60 11.59
C PHE A 46 -0.31 5.17 11.58
N GLU A 47 -0.83 4.78 10.42
CA GLU A 47 -2.20 4.28 10.28
C GLU A 47 -2.20 2.74 10.21
N LYS A 48 -1.72 2.10 11.26
CA LYS A 48 -1.51 0.64 11.30
C LYS A 48 -2.77 -0.18 11.01
N PRO A 49 -3.94 0.10 11.61
CA PRO A 49 -5.14 -0.70 11.33
C PRO A 49 -5.55 -0.65 9.86
N SER A 50 -5.51 0.52 9.24
CA SER A 50 -5.81 0.67 7.81
C SER A 50 -4.80 -0.03 6.93
N ALA A 51 -3.51 0.04 7.30
CA ALA A 51 -2.45 -0.64 6.57
C ALA A 51 -2.67 -2.16 6.60
N ALA A 52 -3.03 -2.71 7.75
CA ALA A 52 -3.30 -4.14 7.88
C ALA A 52 -4.44 -4.58 6.97
N LEU A 53 -5.49 -3.79 6.83
CA LEU A 53 -6.60 -4.09 5.92
C LEU A 53 -6.14 -4.15 4.47
N ASP A 54 -5.28 -3.23 4.05
CA ASP A 54 -4.74 -3.23 2.69
C ASP A 54 -3.85 -4.45 2.43
N PHE A 55 -3.02 -4.83 3.39
CA PHE A 55 -2.19 -6.02 3.26
C PHE A 55 -3.03 -7.31 3.18
N LYS A 56 -4.07 -7.42 3.99
CA LYS A 56 -5.00 -8.56 3.93
C LYS A 56 -5.72 -8.63 2.58
N LYS A 57 -6.10 -7.48 2.04
CA LYS A 57 -6.73 -7.43 0.71
C LYS A 57 -5.77 -7.90 -0.37
N ALA A 58 -4.51 -7.47 -0.31
CA ALA A 58 -3.49 -7.91 -1.26
C ALA A 58 -3.28 -9.43 -1.19
N LEU A 59 -3.28 -9.98 0.02
CA LEU A 59 -3.16 -11.43 0.21
C LEU A 59 -4.32 -12.17 -0.44
N GLN A 60 -5.55 -11.69 -0.27
CA GLN A 60 -6.73 -12.27 -0.92
C GLN A 60 -6.64 -12.24 -2.44
N MET A 61 -5.93 -11.28 -3.00
CA MET A 61 -5.72 -11.14 -4.44
C MET A 61 -4.57 -12.00 -4.97
N GLY A 62 -3.91 -12.76 -4.10
CA GLY A 62 -2.84 -13.68 -4.50
C GLY A 62 -1.43 -13.12 -4.39
N TYR A 63 -1.23 -12.04 -3.65
CA TYR A 63 0.12 -11.51 -3.40
C TYR A 63 0.93 -12.48 -2.55
N ASP A 64 2.27 -12.37 -2.58
CA ASP A 64 3.17 -13.26 -1.86
C ASP A 64 2.88 -13.29 -0.35
N GLU A 65 2.54 -14.49 0.15
CA GLU A 65 2.13 -14.67 1.54
C GLU A 65 3.24 -14.33 2.54
N ALA A 66 4.48 -14.72 2.25
CA ALA A 66 5.60 -14.44 3.15
C ALA A 66 5.83 -12.95 3.31
N THR A 67 5.76 -12.21 2.20
CA THR A 67 5.89 -10.74 2.20
C THR A 67 4.75 -10.10 3.01
N ILE A 68 3.52 -10.55 2.79
CA ILE A 68 2.36 -10.01 3.50
C ILE A 68 2.43 -10.29 5.00
N LYS A 69 2.85 -11.48 5.40
CA LYS A 69 3.01 -11.80 6.83
C LYS A 69 4.01 -10.88 7.51
N ALA A 70 5.14 -10.61 6.85
CA ALA A 70 6.13 -9.68 7.39
C ALA A 70 5.55 -8.27 7.54
N LEU A 71 4.79 -7.81 6.54
CA LEU A 71 4.17 -6.49 6.57
C LEU A 71 3.08 -6.40 7.65
N LEU A 72 2.30 -7.46 7.82
CA LEU A 72 1.28 -7.51 8.88
C LEU A 72 1.91 -7.44 10.27
N ASP A 73 3.05 -8.07 10.46
CA ASP A 73 3.79 -7.97 11.72
C ASP A 73 4.21 -6.53 12.00
N MET A 74 4.60 -5.78 10.98
CA MET A 74 4.94 -4.37 11.11
C MET A 74 3.72 -3.49 11.43
N ALA A 75 2.52 -3.97 11.09
CA ALA A 75 1.26 -3.23 11.29
C ALA A 75 0.56 -3.58 12.62
N LYS A 76 1.19 -4.34 13.47
CA LYS A 76 0.63 -4.68 14.79
C LYS A 76 0.69 -3.54 15.79
#